data_3b38432e7eb9367368a123a04dd60c1b
#
_entry.id   3b38432e7eb9367368a123a04dd60c1b
#
_cell.length_a   1.000
_cell.length_b   1.000
_cell.length_c   1.000
_cell.angle_alpha   90.00
_cell.angle_beta   90.00
_cell.angle_gamma   90.00
#
_symmetry.space_group_name_H-M   'P 1'
#
loop_
_entity.id
_entity.type
_entity.pdbx_description
1 polymer ?
#
loop_
_entity_poly.entity_id
_entity_poly.type
_entity_poly.pdbx_seq_one_letter_code
_entity_poly.pdbx_strand_id
1 'polypeptide(L)'
;MLFLDHNLFISSIDAYIDPKHPVDKAIITHAHADHAKPNHNNVLATEDTINIMKIRYGNECAKNFQILKYGERIYLDGIYITLYPAGHILGSAQVLLEKKGYKVLVTGDFKTIPDTTAQKFELIKTNTLITEATFGLPIFCHPDPSEEIKKIVISLKQNPENNFLIGVYSLGKAQRVINMLRILGYSDEIFIHGSIKKINQYYLNRNINLGSYTQVNKDNIRLLKGKIILAPPSAIKDVWSRKINNKIIGLASGWMTIKQRAKQKLIELPII
;
A
#
# COMPACT_ATOMS: atom_id res chain seq x y z
N MET A 1 -16.52 -29.21 2.96
CA MET A 1 -17.20 -28.36 1.99
C MET A 1 -16.73 -26.94 2.21
N LEU A 2 -16.17 -26.27 1.20
CA LEU A 2 -15.72 -24.88 1.29
C LEU A 2 -16.96 -24.01 1.53
N PHE A 3 -16.93 -23.24 2.58
CA PHE A 3 -18.00 -22.33 2.99
C PHE A 3 -17.76 -20.89 2.44
N LEU A 4 -16.82 -20.77 1.50
CA LEU A 4 -16.42 -19.55 0.81
C LEU A 4 -16.58 -19.77 -0.71
N ASP A 5 -17.26 -18.87 -1.39
CA ASP A 5 -17.43 -18.91 -2.84
C ASP A 5 -16.36 -18.10 -3.61
N HIS A 6 -16.46 -18.09 -4.94
CA HIS A 6 -15.53 -17.37 -5.82
C HIS A 6 -15.56 -15.84 -5.69
N ASN A 7 -16.59 -15.28 -5.05
CA ASN A 7 -16.69 -13.86 -4.72
C ASN A 7 -16.16 -13.56 -3.31
N LEU A 8 -15.51 -14.52 -2.66
CA LEU A 8 -15.08 -14.48 -1.27
C LEU A 8 -16.25 -14.21 -0.30
N PHE A 9 -17.43 -14.73 -0.62
CA PHE A 9 -18.61 -14.68 0.24
C PHE A 9 -18.62 -15.84 1.22
N ILE A 10 -18.78 -15.54 2.50
CA ILE A 10 -18.82 -16.49 3.61
C ILE A 10 -20.28 -16.72 3.99
N SER A 11 -20.90 -17.73 3.41
CA SER A 11 -22.36 -17.98 3.50
C SER A 11 -22.88 -18.15 4.93
N SER A 12 -22.07 -18.69 5.86
CA SER A 12 -22.53 -18.94 7.22
C SER A 12 -22.63 -17.69 8.10
N ILE A 13 -22.00 -16.59 7.73
CA ILE A 13 -22.04 -15.32 8.47
C ILE A 13 -22.56 -14.15 7.63
N ASP A 14 -22.96 -14.43 6.39
CA ASP A 14 -23.43 -13.44 5.42
C ASP A 14 -22.47 -12.25 5.28
N ALA A 15 -21.19 -12.55 5.04
CA ALA A 15 -20.13 -11.56 4.94
C ALA A 15 -19.24 -11.78 3.71
N TYR A 16 -18.66 -10.72 3.18
CA TYR A 16 -17.72 -10.76 2.06
C TYR A 16 -16.31 -10.33 2.52
N ILE A 17 -15.28 -10.89 1.89
CA ILE A 17 -13.92 -10.39 2.02
C ILE A 17 -13.64 -9.49 0.80
N ASP A 18 -13.21 -8.25 1.04
CA ASP A 18 -12.88 -7.23 0.03
C ASP A 18 -13.94 -7.07 -1.08
N PRO A 19 -15.22 -6.85 -0.74
CA PRO A 19 -16.28 -6.77 -1.75
C PRO A 19 -16.11 -5.55 -2.65
N LYS A 20 -16.40 -5.72 -3.95
CA LYS A 20 -16.29 -4.67 -4.97
C LYS A 20 -17.42 -3.64 -4.91
N HIS A 21 -18.52 -3.98 -4.25
CA HIS A 21 -19.73 -3.15 -4.10
C HIS A 21 -20.12 -3.05 -2.63
N PRO A 22 -20.89 -2.02 -2.22
CA PRO A 22 -21.44 -1.92 -0.86
C PRO A 22 -22.24 -3.17 -0.46
N VAL A 23 -21.94 -3.71 0.72
CA VAL A 23 -22.60 -4.89 1.31
C VAL A 23 -22.93 -4.64 2.77
N ASP A 24 -23.74 -5.52 3.37
CA ASP A 24 -24.05 -5.43 4.79
C ASP A 24 -22.83 -5.69 5.66
N LYS A 25 -22.09 -6.80 5.43
CA LYS A 25 -20.92 -7.19 6.22
C LYS A 25 -19.71 -7.39 5.31
N ALA A 26 -18.67 -6.59 5.53
CA ALA A 26 -17.40 -6.66 4.82
C ALA A 26 -16.23 -6.93 5.78
N ILE A 27 -15.37 -7.87 5.45
CA ILE A 27 -14.05 -8.05 6.06
C ILE A 27 -13.04 -7.45 5.09
N ILE A 28 -12.30 -6.42 5.51
CA ILE A 28 -11.36 -5.71 4.64
C ILE A 28 -9.93 -6.10 4.98
N THR A 29 -9.22 -6.66 4.00
CA THR A 29 -7.84 -7.11 4.17
C THR A 29 -6.87 -5.95 4.30
N HIS A 30 -7.00 -4.92 3.49
CA HIS A 30 -6.15 -3.73 3.53
C HIS A 30 -6.79 -2.52 2.82
N ALA A 31 -6.24 -1.33 3.03
CA ALA A 31 -6.89 -0.06 2.66
C ALA A 31 -6.63 0.43 1.23
N HIS A 32 -6.15 -0.38 0.27
CA HIS A 32 -6.12 0.00 -1.13
C HIS A 32 -7.53 0.10 -1.73
N ALA A 33 -7.71 0.94 -2.76
CA ALA A 33 -9.03 1.30 -3.28
C ALA A 33 -9.78 0.15 -3.97
N ASP A 34 -9.09 -0.83 -4.46
CA ASP A 34 -9.64 -2.02 -5.10
C ASP A 34 -10.14 -3.06 -4.08
N HIS A 35 -9.64 -3.02 -2.85
CA HIS A 35 -10.05 -3.88 -1.72
C HIS A 35 -11.00 -3.16 -0.77
N ALA A 36 -10.66 -1.95 -0.32
CA ALA A 36 -11.44 -1.20 0.65
C ALA A 36 -12.41 -0.23 -0.02
N LYS A 37 -13.58 -0.72 -0.44
CA LYS A 37 -14.66 0.14 -0.93
C LYS A 37 -15.38 0.80 0.24
N PRO A 38 -15.87 2.05 0.10
CA PRO A 38 -16.72 2.69 1.10
C PRO A 38 -18.18 2.22 1.02
N ASN A 39 -18.98 2.70 2.00
CA ASN A 39 -20.45 2.55 2.06
C ASN A 39 -20.95 1.14 2.42
N HIS A 40 -20.14 0.33 3.08
CA HIS A 40 -20.63 -0.89 3.74
C HIS A 40 -21.41 -0.53 5.02
N ASN A 41 -22.32 -1.41 5.47
CA ASN A 41 -22.98 -1.21 6.75
C ASN A 41 -22.01 -1.56 7.90
N ASN A 42 -21.36 -2.72 7.85
CA ASN A 42 -20.47 -3.21 8.90
C ASN A 42 -19.11 -3.61 8.29
N VAL A 43 -18.03 -3.04 8.81
CA VAL A 43 -16.66 -3.35 8.38
C VAL A 43 -15.87 -3.95 9.52
N LEU A 44 -15.33 -5.15 9.33
CA LEU A 44 -14.35 -5.80 10.18
C LEU A 44 -12.96 -5.65 9.52
N ALA A 45 -12.00 -5.06 10.21
CA ALA A 45 -10.62 -4.95 9.73
C ALA A 45 -9.66 -4.63 10.89
N THR A 46 -8.37 -4.53 10.59
CA THR A 46 -7.39 -3.98 11.55
C THR A 46 -7.64 -2.50 11.81
N GLU A 47 -7.19 -2.01 12.95
CA GLU A 47 -7.29 -0.59 13.32
C GLU A 47 -6.67 0.33 12.24
N ASP A 48 -5.48 -0.03 11.74
CA ASP A 48 -4.78 0.76 10.74
C ASP A 48 -5.54 0.79 9.41
N THR A 49 -6.10 -0.33 8.97
CA THR A 49 -6.94 -0.40 7.77
C THR A 49 -8.16 0.51 7.90
N ILE A 50 -8.89 0.45 9.02
CA ILE A 50 -10.06 1.29 9.28
C ILE A 50 -9.69 2.78 9.30
N ASN A 51 -8.62 3.15 10.00
CA ASN A 51 -8.20 4.56 10.08
C ASN A 51 -7.75 5.11 8.72
N ILE A 52 -7.05 4.31 7.92
CA ILE A 52 -6.67 4.71 6.56
C ILE A 52 -7.90 4.82 5.65
N MET A 53 -8.89 3.95 5.78
CA MET A 53 -10.18 4.09 5.08
C MET A 53 -10.85 5.42 5.43
N LYS A 54 -10.92 5.78 6.71
CA LYS A 54 -11.47 7.07 7.17
C LYS A 54 -10.70 8.28 6.62
N ILE A 55 -9.37 8.21 6.57
CA ILE A 55 -8.53 9.27 5.97
C ILE A 55 -8.85 9.45 4.47
N ARG A 56 -9.12 8.37 3.76
CA ARG A 56 -9.34 8.40 2.31
C ARG A 56 -10.76 8.76 1.91
N TYR A 57 -11.75 8.28 2.65
CA TYR A 57 -13.17 8.34 2.26
C TYR A 57 -14.04 9.14 3.24
N GLY A 58 -13.47 9.61 4.36
CA GLY A 58 -14.23 10.26 5.44
C GLY A 58 -14.66 9.28 6.53
N ASN A 59 -15.03 9.84 7.69
CA ASN A 59 -15.39 9.03 8.86
C ASN A 59 -16.62 8.15 8.63
N GLU A 60 -17.54 8.59 7.78
CA GLU A 60 -18.79 7.91 7.44
C GLU A 60 -18.63 6.88 6.30
N CYS A 61 -17.42 6.44 6.00
CA CYS A 61 -17.16 5.49 4.92
C CYS A 61 -17.71 4.07 5.18
N ALA A 62 -18.17 3.79 6.38
CA ALA A 62 -19.05 2.67 6.73
C ALA A 62 -19.94 3.09 7.91
N LYS A 63 -21.08 2.42 8.12
CA LYS A 63 -21.96 2.75 9.26
C LYS A 63 -21.34 2.31 10.58
N ASN A 64 -20.78 1.09 10.63
CA ASN A 64 -20.15 0.52 11.81
C ASN A 64 -18.77 -0.04 11.49
N PHE A 65 -17.85 0.08 12.44
CA PHE A 65 -16.52 -0.49 12.37
C PHE A 65 -16.25 -1.40 13.54
N GLN A 66 -15.78 -2.59 13.27
CA GLN A 66 -15.27 -3.53 14.26
C GLN A 66 -13.76 -3.71 14.04
N ILE A 67 -12.97 -3.34 15.03
CA ILE A 67 -11.53 -3.56 15.02
C ILE A 67 -11.26 -5.00 15.48
N LEU A 68 -10.44 -5.73 14.73
CA LEU A 68 -9.90 -7.02 15.13
C LEU A 68 -8.37 -6.94 15.10
N LYS A 69 -7.74 -7.18 16.23
CA LYS A 69 -6.27 -7.16 16.35
C LYS A 69 -5.67 -8.41 15.71
N TYR A 70 -4.42 -8.29 15.25
CA TYR A 70 -3.70 -9.47 14.78
C TYR A 70 -3.61 -10.55 15.87
N GLY A 71 -3.86 -11.80 15.47
CA GLY A 71 -3.90 -12.96 16.35
C GLY A 71 -5.13 -13.04 17.23
N GLU A 72 -5.95 -11.99 17.36
CA GLU A 72 -7.22 -12.05 18.06
C GLU A 72 -8.22 -12.90 17.28
N ARG A 73 -8.92 -13.77 18.00
CA ARG A 73 -9.86 -14.72 17.41
C ARG A 73 -11.27 -14.39 17.84
N ILE A 74 -12.17 -14.17 16.91
CA ILE A 74 -13.60 -14.00 17.17
C ILE A 74 -14.39 -15.18 16.63
N TYR A 75 -15.53 -15.46 17.25
CA TYR A 75 -16.47 -16.51 16.84
C TYR A 75 -17.77 -15.89 16.37
N LEU A 76 -18.17 -16.22 15.14
CA LEU A 76 -19.42 -15.76 14.52
C LEU A 76 -20.09 -16.96 13.82
N ASP A 77 -21.32 -17.29 14.22
CA ASP A 77 -22.17 -18.29 13.56
C ASP A 77 -21.47 -19.57 13.08
N GLY A 78 -20.66 -20.18 13.96
CA GLY A 78 -19.98 -21.45 13.69
C GLY A 78 -18.63 -21.33 13.00
N ILE A 79 -18.13 -20.10 12.76
CA ILE A 79 -16.82 -19.83 12.19
C ILE A 79 -15.99 -18.99 13.15
N TYR A 80 -14.71 -19.36 13.28
CA TYR A 80 -13.70 -18.47 13.88
C TYR A 80 -13.02 -17.65 12.80
N ILE A 81 -12.81 -16.37 13.08
CA ILE A 81 -12.10 -15.42 12.23
C ILE A 81 -10.89 -14.89 12.99
N THR A 82 -9.72 -14.92 12.34
CA THR A 82 -8.48 -14.36 12.89
C THR A 82 -7.77 -13.58 11.78
N LEU A 83 -7.25 -12.40 12.11
CA LEU A 83 -6.42 -11.62 11.19
C LEU A 83 -4.93 -11.84 11.49
N TYR A 84 -4.12 -12.04 10.46
CA TYR A 84 -2.67 -12.16 10.57
C TYR A 84 -1.99 -11.15 9.64
N PRO A 85 -0.79 -10.63 10.00
CA PRO A 85 -0.10 -9.66 9.15
C PRO A 85 0.17 -10.20 7.74
N ALA A 86 -0.15 -9.40 6.71
CA ALA A 86 0.11 -9.72 5.30
C ALA A 86 1.41 -9.10 4.76
N GLY A 87 2.04 -8.15 5.46
CA GLY A 87 3.31 -7.54 5.06
C GLY A 87 3.22 -6.53 3.92
N HIS A 88 2.03 -6.29 3.35
CA HIS A 88 1.85 -5.52 2.13
C HIS A 88 1.93 -4.00 2.37
N ILE A 89 1.06 -3.46 3.22
CA ILE A 89 1.05 -2.08 3.70
C ILE A 89 0.69 -2.05 5.19
N LEU A 90 0.80 -0.90 5.83
CA LEU A 90 0.39 -0.71 7.22
C LEU A 90 -1.07 -1.14 7.41
N GLY A 91 -1.29 -2.06 8.35
CA GLY A 91 -2.60 -2.61 8.66
C GLY A 91 -3.05 -3.77 7.76
N SER A 92 -2.30 -4.15 6.72
CA SER A 92 -2.70 -5.25 5.82
C SER A 92 -2.76 -6.60 6.54
N ALA A 93 -3.84 -7.35 6.29
CA ALA A 93 -4.12 -8.60 6.97
C ALA A 93 -4.48 -9.74 6.01
N GLN A 94 -4.00 -10.92 6.35
CA GLN A 94 -4.53 -12.19 5.88
C GLN A 94 -5.75 -12.55 6.74
N VAL A 95 -6.79 -13.12 6.17
CA VAL A 95 -8.01 -13.53 6.87
C VAL A 95 -8.02 -15.05 7.00
N LEU A 96 -7.83 -15.56 8.21
CA LEU A 96 -7.99 -16.98 8.52
C LEU A 96 -9.42 -17.24 8.98
N LEU A 97 -10.09 -18.13 8.27
CA LEU A 97 -11.41 -18.67 8.60
C LEU A 97 -11.26 -20.13 9.07
N GLU A 98 -11.79 -20.45 10.23
CA GLU A 98 -11.75 -21.82 10.76
C GLU A 98 -13.14 -22.32 11.14
N LYS A 99 -13.51 -23.48 10.62
CA LYS A 99 -14.78 -24.18 10.93
C LYS A 99 -14.52 -25.66 11.17
N LYS A 100 -14.87 -26.15 12.38
CA LYS A 100 -14.69 -27.58 12.77
C LYS A 100 -13.27 -28.08 12.47
N GLY A 101 -12.24 -27.26 12.77
CA GLY A 101 -10.83 -27.60 12.55
C GLY A 101 -10.33 -27.45 11.11
N TYR A 102 -11.20 -27.18 10.14
CA TYR A 102 -10.81 -26.90 8.75
C TYR A 102 -10.49 -25.41 8.58
N LYS A 103 -9.31 -25.10 8.06
CA LYS A 103 -8.74 -23.77 7.92
C LYS A 103 -8.68 -23.30 6.47
N VAL A 104 -9.27 -22.15 6.19
CA VAL A 104 -9.17 -21.44 4.91
C VAL A 104 -8.47 -20.11 5.15
N LEU A 105 -7.39 -19.85 4.45
CA LEU A 105 -6.66 -18.59 4.51
C LEU A 105 -6.88 -17.81 3.23
N VAL A 106 -7.32 -16.57 3.34
CA VAL A 106 -7.37 -15.58 2.26
C VAL A 106 -6.27 -14.57 2.51
N THR A 107 -5.28 -14.48 1.62
CA THR A 107 -4.09 -13.66 1.85
C THR A 107 -4.35 -12.15 1.74
N GLY A 108 -5.36 -11.75 0.95
CA GLY A 108 -5.35 -10.40 0.38
C GLY A 108 -4.06 -10.19 -0.42
N ASP A 109 -3.68 -8.93 -0.64
CA ASP A 109 -2.34 -8.63 -1.16
C ASP A 109 -1.32 -8.81 -0.05
N PHE A 110 -0.21 -9.51 -0.37
CA PHE A 110 0.80 -9.80 0.62
C PHE A 110 2.23 -9.55 0.11
N LYS A 111 3.16 -9.45 1.05
CA LYS A 111 4.59 -9.31 0.75
C LYS A 111 5.42 -10.02 1.81
N THR A 112 6.20 -11.00 1.39
CA THR A 112 7.07 -11.79 2.27
C THR A 112 8.39 -11.09 2.62
N ILE A 113 8.85 -10.17 1.74
CA ILE A 113 10.06 -9.38 2.00
C ILE A 113 9.77 -8.37 3.11
N PRO A 114 10.57 -8.32 4.18
CA PRO A 114 10.36 -7.38 5.28
C PRO A 114 10.28 -5.92 4.81
N ASP A 115 9.39 -5.17 5.45
CA ASP A 115 9.16 -3.76 5.18
C ASP A 115 8.99 -3.02 6.51
N THR A 116 9.83 -2.05 6.77
CA THR A 116 9.79 -1.27 8.02
C THR A 116 8.60 -0.33 8.11
N THR A 117 7.79 -0.23 7.04
CA THR A 117 6.56 0.57 7.01
C THR A 117 5.26 -0.24 7.18
N ALA A 118 5.38 -1.56 7.35
CA ALA A 118 4.27 -2.48 7.56
C ALA A 118 4.65 -3.58 8.57
N GLN A 119 3.65 -4.25 9.14
CA GLN A 119 3.87 -5.42 9.97
C GLN A 119 4.45 -6.55 9.11
N LYS A 120 5.42 -7.30 9.68
CA LYS A 120 6.05 -8.42 8.98
C LYS A 120 5.03 -9.50 8.64
N PHE A 121 5.09 -10.02 7.41
CA PHE A 121 4.30 -11.16 6.97
C PHE A 121 4.43 -12.35 7.93
N GLU A 122 3.31 -12.99 8.25
CA GLU A 122 3.26 -14.19 9.06
C GLU A 122 2.80 -15.39 8.24
N LEU A 123 3.58 -16.48 8.27
CA LEU A 123 3.26 -17.71 7.56
C LEU A 123 2.29 -18.55 8.39
N ILE A 124 1.09 -18.81 7.85
CA ILE A 124 0.01 -19.53 8.54
C ILE A 124 -0.23 -20.87 7.87
N LYS A 125 -0.17 -21.97 8.66
CA LYS A 125 -0.53 -23.30 8.19
C LYS A 125 -2.04 -23.41 8.02
N THR A 126 -2.47 -23.84 6.83
CA THR A 126 -3.88 -23.89 6.43
C THR A 126 -4.19 -25.14 5.60
N ASN A 127 -5.46 -25.50 5.48
CA ASN A 127 -5.93 -26.58 4.61
C ASN A 127 -6.19 -26.08 3.18
N THR A 128 -6.71 -24.85 3.07
CA THR A 128 -6.97 -24.20 1.78
C THR A 128 -6.37 -22.81 1.78
N LEU A 129 -5.63 -22.47 0.75
CA LEU A 129 -5.07 -21.15 0.52
C LEU A 129 -5.76 -20.49 -0.68
N ILE A 130 -6.28 -19.29 -0.48
CA ILE A 130 -6.77 -18.38 -1.53
C ILE A 130 -5.83 -17.19 -1.55
N THR A 131 -5.10 -17.04 -2.65
CA THR A 131 -4.00 -16.09 -2.74
C THR A 131 -4.07 -15.26 -4.01
N GLU A 132 -3.58 -14.02 -3.94
CA GLU A 132 -3.25 -13.24 -5.13
C GLU A 132 -2.05 -13.85 -5.86
N ALA A 133 -1.87 -13.48 -7.13
CA ALA A 133 -0.75 -13.93 -7.97
C ALA A 133 -0.29 -12.82 -8.93
N THR A 134 -0.32 -11.58 -8.50
CA THR A 134 0.01 -10.39 -9.32
C THR A 134 1.39 -10.50 -9.97
N PHE A 135 2.36 -11.03 -9.22
CA PHE A 135 3.72 -11.27 -9.68
C PHE A 135 4.10 -12.76 -9.61
N GLY A 136 3.11 -13.64 -9.76
CA GLY A 136 3.29 -15.10 -9.65
C GLY A 136 3.99 -15.77 -10.84
N LEU A 137 4.23 -15.07 -11.94
CA LEU A 137 4.96 -15.61 -13.09
C LEU A 137 6.47 -15.49 -12.90
N PRO A 138 7.28 -16.47 -13.36
CA PRO A 138 8.75 -16.46 -13.22
C PRO A 138 9.46 -15.25 -13.81
N ILE A 139 8.83 -14.53 -14.74
CA ILE A 139 9.39 -13.30 -15.32
C ILE A 139 9.52 -12.14 -14.31
N PHE A 140 8.76 -12.20 -13.22
CA PHE A 140 8.77 -11.16 -12.18
C PHE A 140 9.83 -11.44 -11.12
N CYS A 141 11.10 -11.43 -11.52
CA CYS A 141 12.23 -11.42 -10.61
C CYS A 141 12.56 -9.97 -10.26
N HIS A 142 12.15 -9.53 -9.06
CA HIS A 142 12.40 -8.16 -8.61
C HIS A 142 13.78 -8.05 -7.98
N PRO A 143 14.57 -7.01 -8.31
CA PRO A 143 15.85 -6.75 -7.66
C PRO A 143 15.66 -6.32 -6.21
N ASP A 144 16.76 -6.27 -5.44
CA ASP A 144 16.76 -5.73 -4.09
C ASP A 144 16.23 -4.28 -4.10
N PRO A 145 15.17 -3.97 -3.36
CA PRO A 145 14.60 -2.62 -3.32
C PRO A 145 15.60 -1.55 -2.89
N SER A 146 16.59 -1.88 -2.05
CA SER A 146 17.62 -0.93 -1.60
C SER A 146 18.54 -0.50 -2.75
N GLU A 147 18.86 -1.40 -3.68
CA GLU A 147 19.64 -1.07 -4.87
C GLU A 147 18.85 -0.15 -5.80
N GLU A 148 17.56 -0.35 -5.92
CA GLU A 148 16.69 0.52 -6.72
C GLU A 148 16.61 1.94 -6.13
N ILE A 149 16.51 2.06 -4.80
CA ILE A 149 16.50 3.37 -4.13
C ILE A 149 17.87 4.07 -4.23
N LYS A 150 18.98 3.31 -4.19
CA LYS A 150 20.32 3.89 -4.43
C LYS A 150 20.43 4.59 -5.78
N LYS A 151 19.80 4.06 -6.84
CA LYS A 151 19.76 4.71 -8.16
C LYS A 151 19.22 6.14 -8.10
N ILE A 152 18.18 6.38 -7.27
CA ILE A 152 17.61 7.73 -7.07
C ILE A 152 18.67 8.66 -6.48
N VAL A 153 19.35 8.23 -5.41
CA VAL A 153 20.36 9.04 -4.71
C VAL A 153 21.56 9.32 -5.61
N ILE A 154 22.04 8.31 -6.35
CA ILE A 154 23.17 8.45 -7.30
C ILE A 154 22.78 9.43 -8.40
N SER A 155 21.61 9.26 -9.00
CA SER A 155 21.14 10.09 -10.10
C SER A 155 20.93 11.54 -9.66
N LEU A 156 20.45 11.77 -8.42
CA LEU A 156 20.35 13.12 -7.85
C LEU A 156 21.73 13.79 -7.71
N LYS A 157 22.73 13.05 -7.22
CA LYS A 157 24.11 13.55 -7.11
C LYS A 157 24.75 13.88 -8.45
N GLN A 158 24.45 13.08 -9.48
CA GLN A 158 24.95 13.31 -10.84
C GLN A 158 24.26 14.47 -11.56
N ASN A 159 23.03 14.81 -11.14
CA ASN A 159 22.21 15.84 -11.76
C ASN A 159 21.67 16.82 -10.71
N PRO A 160 22.52 17.60 -10.02
CA PRO A 160 22.14 18.44 -8.87
C PRO A 160 21.17 19.56 -9.22
N GLU A 161 21.08 19.93 -10.49
CA GLU A 161 20.14 20.94 -11.00
C GLU A 161 18.73 20.38 -11.26
N ASN A 162 18.60 19.06 -11.37
CA ASN A 162 17.37 18.42 -11.79
C ASN A 162 16.57 17.92 -10.57
N ASN A 163 15.27 18.13 -10.63
CA ASN A 163 14.35 17.52 -9.68
C ASN A 163 14.05 16.07 -10.07
N PHE A 164 13.90 15.20 -9.10
CA PHE A 164 13.48 13.80 -9.29
C PHE A 164 12.02 13.65 -8.96
N LEU A 165 11.15 13.65 -9.98
CA LEU A 165 9.71 13.42 -9.83
C LEU A 165 9.43 11.92 -9.96
N ILE A 166 9.13 11.27 -8.83
CA ILE A 166 8.93 9.83 -8.76
C ILE A 166 7.45 9.52 -8.59
N GLY A 167 6.91 8.75 -9.54
CA GLY A 167 5.56 8.20 -9.49
C GLY A 167 5.48 7.07 -8.49
N VAL A 168 4.63 7.24 -7.48
CA VAL A 168 4.39 6.27 -6.41
C VAL A 168 2.91 6.22 -6.06
N TYR A 169 2.37 5.06 -5.70
CA TYR A 169 1.05 5.02 -5.09
C TYR A 169 1.07 5.78 -3.75
N SER A 170 0.07 6.64 -3.54
CA SER A 170 -0.01 7.53 -2.37
C SER A 170 -0.09 6.77 -1.03
N LEU A 171 -0.62 5.55 -1.03
CA LEU A 171 -0.69 4.65 0.12
C LEU A 171 0.26 3.46 -0.08
N GLY A 172 1.08 3.19 0.91
CA GLY A 172 2.05 2.10 0.97
C GLY A 172 3.36 2.43 0.24
N LYS A 173 3.35 2.57 -1.08
CA LYS A 173 4.55 2.78 -1.90
C LYS A 173 5.28 4.09 -1.58
N ALA A 174 4.55 5.20 -1.40
CA ALA A 174 5.16 6.49 -1.07
C ALA A 174 5.90 6.42 0.27
N GLN A 175 5.27 5.86 1.30
CA GLN A 175 5.85 5.74 2.64
C GLN A 175 7.06 4.82 2.64
N ARG A 176 6.98 3.69 1.91
CA ARG A 176 8.10 2.77 1.75
C ARG A 176 9.30 3.43 1.09
N VAL A 177 9.10 4.15 -0.04
CA VAL A 177 10.19 4.86 -0.74
C VAL A 177 10.82 5.91 0.16
N ILE A 178 10.04 6.71 0.88
CA ILE A 178 10.55 7.70 1.83
C ILE A 178 11.37 7.01 2.93
N ASN A 179 10.82 6.00 3.58
CA ASN A 179 11.49 5.30 4.67
C ASN A 179 12.81 4.65 4.21
N MET A 180 12.82 4.02 3.05
CA MET A 180 14.03 3.43 2.47
C MET A 180 15.10 4.49 2.14
N LEU A 181 14.71 5.67 1.64
CA LEU A 181 15.63 6.79 1.46
C LEU A 181 16.26 7.22 2.81
N ARG A 182 15.45 7.26 3.88
CA ARG A 182 15.96 7.58 5.24
C ARG A 182 16.92 6.53 5.76
N ILE A 183 16.61 5.24 5.56
CA ILE A 183 17.51 4.13 5.93
C ILE A 183 18.85 4.22 5.18
N LEU A 184 18.86 4.65 3.93
CA LEU A 184 20.08 4.86 3.14
C LEU A 184 20.82 6.18 3.46
N GLY A 185 20.40 6.93 4.49
CA GLY A 185 21.04 8.14 4.95
C GLY A 185 20.68 9.42 4.18
N TYR A 186 19.66 9.39 3.32
CA TYR A 186 19.16 10.60 2.67
C TYR A 186 18.39 11.45 3.70
N SER A 187 19.02 12.52 4.19
CA SER A 187 18.49 13.41 5.25
C SER A 187 17.77 14.64 4.74
N ASP A 188 17.95 15.00 3.44
CA ASP A 188 17.36 16.20 2.88
C ASP A 188 15.83 16.14 2.85
N GLU A 189 15.22 17.32 2.72
CA GLU A 189 13.77 17.49 2.57
C GLU A 189 13.24 16.75 1.35
N ILE A 190 12.21 15.92 1.54
CA ILE A 190 11.47 15.25 0.46
C ILE A 190 10.18 16.01 0.20
N PHE A 191 9.89 16.30 -1.05
CA PHE A 191 8.68 16.98 -1.45
C PHE A 191 7.60 15.99 -1.87
N ILE A 192 6.35 16.24 -1.50
CA ILE A 192 5.24 15.31 -1.75
C ILE A 192 4.04 16.01 -2.39
N HIS A 193 3.34 15.30 -3.24
CA HIS A 193 2.01 15.70 -3.71
C HIS A 193 0.99 15.71 -2.55
N GLY A 194 0.01 16.61 -2.58
CA GLY A 194 -0.98 16.77 -1.51
C GLY A 194 -1.74 15.51 -1.11
N SER A 195 -1.97 14.58 -2.07
CA SER A 195 -2.66 13.30 -1.80
C SER A 195 -1.90 12.36 -0.85
N ILE A 196 -0.59 12.59 -0.66
CA ILE A 196 0.27 11.75 0.20
C ILE A 196 0.26 12.27 1.64
N LYS A 197 0.01 13.58 1.86
CA LYS A 197 0.22 14.27 3.15
C LYS A 197 -0.51 13.61 4.32
N LYS A 198 -1.82 13.40 4.20
CA LYS A 198 -2.63 12.84 5.31
C LYS A 198 -2.20 11.41 5.65
N ILE A 199 -1.84 10.62 4.66
CA ILE A 199 -1.36 9.25 4.85
C ILE A 199 0.00 9.28 5.55
N ASN A 200 0.95 10.10 5.10
CA ASN A 200 2.25 10.25 5.76
C ASN A 200 2.10 10.64 7.23
N GLN A 201 1.19 11.59 7.54
CA GLN A 201 0.92 11.97 8.93
C GLN A 201 0.43 10.79 9.77
N TYR A 202 -0.43 9.94 9.20
CA TYR A 202 -0.88 8.74 9.88
C TYR A 202 0.27 7.76 10.16
N TYR A 203 1.16 7.53 9.19
CA TYR A 203 2.33 6.67 9.37
C TYR A 203 3.29 7.22 10.44
N LEU A 204 3.52 8.55 10.50
CA LEU A 204 4.29 9.18 11.58
C LEU A 204 3.64 8.94 12.95
N ASN A 205 2.31 9.07 13.07
CA ASN A 205 1.57 8.81 14.31
C ASN A 205 1.67 7.33 14.75
N ARG A 206 2.01 6.42 13.83
CA ARG A 206 2.31 5.01 14.11
C ARG A 206 3.81 4.75 14.31
N ASN A 207 4.61 5.80 14.59
CA ASN A 207 6.05 5.77 14.83
C ASN A 207 6.89 5.23 13.64
N ILE A 208 6.37 5.33 12.41
CA ILE A 208 7.13 4.99 11.21
C ILE A 208 7.94 6.21 10.78
N ASN A 209 9.28 6.07 10.76
CA ASN A 209 10.16 7.17 10.43
C ASN A 209 10.09 7.53 8.94
N LEU A 210 9.52 8.69 8.64
CA LEU A 210 9.51 9.28 7.29
C LEU A 210 10.44 10.50 7.19
N GLY A 211 11.00 10.97 8.31
CA GLY A 211 11.81 12.19 8.35
C GLY A 211 11.04 13.43 7.93
N SER A 212 11.76 14.47 7.50
CA SER A 212 11.16 15.72 7.04
C SER A 212 10.60 15.61 5.62
N TYR A 213 9.42 16.13 5.42
CA TYR A 213 8.81 16.26 4.09
C TYR A 213 7.92 17.50 4.01
N THR A 214 7.88 18.11 2.83
CA THR A 214 7.06 19.29 2.56
C THR A 214 6.10 19.04 1.42
N GLN A 215 4.85 19.46 1.59
CA GLN A 215 3.87 19.42 0.51
C GLN A 215 4.23 20.45 -0.57
N VAL A 216 4.27 20.00 -1.83
CA VAL A 216 4.38 20.90 -2.99
C VAL A 216 3.11 21.74 -3.11
N ASN A 217 3.28 23.05 -3.18
CA ASN A 217 2.22 24.05 -3.33
C ASN A 217 2.55 25.07 -4.44
N LYS A 218 1.70 26.08 -4.61
CA LYS A 218 1.88 27.10 -5.65
C LYS A 218 3.13 27.96 -5.42
N ASP A 219 3.53 28.16 -4.17
CA ASP A 219 4.61 29.08 -3.79
C ASP A 219 5.98 28.42 -3.97
N ASN A 220 6.09 27.13 -3.68
CA ASN A 220 7.36 26.42 -3.70
C ASN A 220 7.64 25.63 -5.01
N ILE A 221 6.62 25.24 -5.78
CA ILE A 221 6.75 24.32 -6.91
C ILE A 221 7.76 24.77 -7.98
N ARG A 222 7.87 26.07 -8.23
CA ARG A 222 8.80 26.63 -9.24
C ARG A 222 10.21 26.84 -8.71
N LEU A 223 10.38 26.82 -7.39
CA LEU A 223 11.64 27.05 -6.68
C LEU A 223 12.41 25.77 -6.42
N LEU A 224 11.78 24.60 -6.68
CA LEU A 224 12.40 23.30 -6.45
C LEU A 224 13.57 23.09 -7.42
N LYS A 225 14.72 22.72 -6.85
CA LYS A 225 15.95 22.43 -7.55
C LYS A 225 16.72 21.33 -6.82
N GLY A 226 17.10 20.28 -7.53
CA GLY A 226 17.82 19.16 -6.94
C GLY A 226 17.04 18.42 -5.85
N LYS A 227 15.71 18.31 -5.97
CA LYS A 227 14.87 17.73 -4.93
C LYS A 227 14.17 16.45 -5.38
N ILE A 228 13.96 15.54 -4.43
CA ILE A 228 13.10 14.38 -4.62
C ILE A 228 11.65 14.80 -4.40
N ILE A 229 10.80 14.50 -5.36
CA ILE A 229 9.37 14.83 -5.36
C ILE A 229 8.58 13.54 -5.59
N LEU A 230 7.70 13.18 -4.66
CA LEU A 230 6.84 12.00 -4.79
C LEU A 230 5.41 12.40 -5.13
N ALA A 231 4.83 11.75 -6.11
CA ALA A 231 3.46 12.02 -6.57
C ALA A 231 2.78 10.75 -7.09
N PRO A 232 1.44 10.66 -7.06
CA PRO A 232 0.75 9.54 -7.69
C PRO A 232 0.99 9.56 -9.21
N PRO A 233 1.01 8.39 -9.89
CA PRO A 233 1.26 8.30 -11.34
C PRO A 233 0.34 9.18 -12.18
N SER A 234 -0.90 9.41 -11.76
CA SER A 234 -1.85 10.33 -12.40
C SER A 234 -1.36 11.77 -12.40
N ALA A 235 -0.78 12.25 -11.29
CA ALA A 235 -0.28 13.62 -11.19
C ALA A 235 0.97 13.88 -12.04
N ILE A 236 1.74 12.84 -12.39
CA ILE A 236 2.91 12.97 -13.28
C ILE A 236 2.52 13.41 -14.70
N LYS A 237 1.35 12.98 -15.16
CA LYS A 237 0.82 13.31 -16.49
C LYS A 237 -0.02 14.60 -16.51
N ASP A 238 -0.31 15.16 -15.34
CA ASP A 238 -1.21 16.30 -15.16
C ASP A 238 -0.47 17.65 -15.30
N VAL A 239 -1.24 18.73 -15.42
CA VAL A 239 -0.81 20.14 -15.42
C VAL A 239 0.05 20.47 -14.19
N TRP A 240 -0.22 19.84 -13.05
CA TRP A 240 0.55 19.99 -11.83
C TRP A 240 2.05 19.71 -12.06
N SER A 241 2.38 18.60 -12.68
CA SER A 241 3.79 18.23 -12.91
C SER A 241 4.51 19.14 -13.92
N ARG A 242 3.78 19.77 -14.85
CA ARG A 242 4.36 20.68 -15.84
C ARG A 242 4.97 21.93 -15.21
N LYS A 243 4.54 22.29 -14.01
CA LYS A 243 5.06 23.43 -13.25
C LYS A 243 6.41 23.17 -12.56
N ILE A 244 6.82 21.90 -12.49
CA ILE A 244 8.11 21.50 -11.91
C ILE A 244 9.17 21.65 -12.99
N ASN A 245 10.15 22.52 -12.76
CA ASN A 245 11.24 22.77 -13.70
C ASN A 245 12.29 21.65 -13.63
N ASN A 246 13.07 21.49 -14.71
CA ASN A 246 14.22 20.59 -14.79
C ASN A 246 13.98 19.24 -14.09
N LYS A 247 12.98 18.48 -14.55
CA LYS A 247 12.63 17.21 -13.89
C LYS A 247 13.09 15.99 -14.65
N ILE A 248 13.65 15.05 -13.93
CA ILE A 248 13.83 13.65 -14.35
C ILE A 248 12.66 12.89 -13.75
N ILE A 249 11.97 12.09 -14.56
CA ILE A 249 10.80 11.36 -14.13
C ILE A 249 11.19 9.90 -13.88
N GLY A 250 10.80 9.38 -12.73
CA GLY A 250 10.89 7.98 -12.37
C GLY A 250 9.52 7.39 -12.04
N LEU A 251 9.39 6.07 -12.11
CA LEU A 251 8.19 5.35 -11.69
C LEU A 251 8.59 4.15 -10.81
N ALA A 252 8.11 4.13 -9.57
CA ALA A 252 8.33 3.03 -8.63
C ALA A 252 7.14 2.08 -8.64
N SER A 253 7.29 0.94 -9.32
CA SER A 253 6.24 -0.09 -9.42
C SER A 253 6.86 -1.43 -9.75
N GLY A 254 6.34 -2.52 -9.15
CA GLY A 254 6.74 -3.89 -9.50
C GLY A 254 6.58 -4.23 -10.99
N TRP A 255 5.69 -3.55 -11.70
CA TRP A 255 5.50 -3.71 -13.15
C TRP A 255 6.66 -3.19 -14.00
N MET A 256 7.61 -2.45 -13.41
CA MET A 256 8.77 -1.89 -14.15
C MET A 256 9.82 -2.95 -14.53
N THR A 257 9.69 -4.18 -14.08
CA THR A 257 10.51 -5.31 -14.57
C THR A 257 10.18 -5.68 -16.02
N ILE A 258 9.04 -5.26 -16.57
CA ILE A 258 8.63 -5.56 -17.95
C ILE A 258 9.00 -4.38 -18.86
N LYS A 259 10.05 -4.56 -19.67
CA LYS A 259 10.58 -3.53 -20.59
C LYS A 259 9.56 -2.89 -21.56
N GLN A 260 8.49 -3.60 -21.92
CA GLN A 260 7.47 -3.05 -22.83
C GLN A 260 6.63 -1.90 -22.25
N ARG A 261 6.56 -1.77 -20.92
CA ARG A 261 5.87 -0.65 -20.26
C ARG A 261 6.76 0.57 -20.06
N ALA A 262 8.05 0.44 -20.30
CA ALA A 262 9.10 1.45 -20.14
C ALA A 262 9.35 2.31 -21.39
N LYS A 263 8.39 2.44 -22.30
CA LYS A 263 8.55 3.18 -23.58
C LYS A 263 8.77 4.70 -23.47
N GLN A 264 8.89 5.24 -22.27
CA GLN A 264 9.18 6.66 -22.03
C GLN A 264 10.56 6.78 -21.35
N LYS A 265 11.28 7.87 -21.56
CA LYS A 265 12.55 8.23 -20.88
C LYS A 265 12.33 8.40 -19.36
N LEU A 266 12.06 7.30 -18.68
CA LEU A 266 11.77 7.22 -17.25
C LEU A 266 12.88 6.43 -16.56
N ILE A 267 13.28 6.85 -15.38
CA ILE A 267 14.05 5.99 -14.49
C ILE A 267 13.09 4.93 -13.94
N GLU A 268 13.33 3.69 -14.31
CA GLU A 268 12.54 2.55 -13.86
C GLU A 268 13.03 2.11 -12.49
N LEU A 269 12.11 2.04 -11.56
CA LEU A 269 12.37 1.59 -10.20
C LEU A 269 11.43 0.39 -9.91
N PRO A 270 11.85 -0.84 -10.21
CA PRO A 270 11.05 -2.05 -9.99
C PRO A 270 10.98 -2.39 -8.49
N ILE A 271 10.28 -1.55 -7.73
CA ILE A 271 10.06 -1.70 -6.28
C ILE A 271 8.66 -2.27 -6.06
N ILE A 272 8.59 -3.46 -5.44
CA ILE A 272 7.34 -4.08 -4.96
C ILE A 272 6.97 -3.49 -3.59
#